data_4764b515674818cb867336994a51d34f
#
_entry.id   4764b515674818cb867336994a51d34f
#
_cell.length_a   1.000
_cell.length_b   1.000
_cell.length_c   1.000
_cell.angle_alpha   90.00
_cell.angle_beta   90.00
_cell.angle_gamma   90.00
#
_symmetry.space_group_name_H-M   'P 1'
#
loop_
_entity.id
_entity.type
_entity.pdbx_description
1 polymer ?
#
loop_
_entity_poly.entity_id
_entity_poly.type
_entity_poly.pdbx_seq_one_letter_code
_entity_poly.pdbx_strand_id
1 'polypeptide(L)'
;MNALTPEQLVIRKRGRRVLLLIFAMFFGSMALAGILRFSGWMPQVNRNHGQLFEPALDLRQEQLRLADGSAYEWNPAARHWRIVLAPAADCAPACVTLSQQLDTVWRLFGHNADNVEILWLGTPPEQVVASPALKVLQASPALRAKLPGVDDPAGIPVYVIDPNGFVVLRYAPGFDPGGLRTDLSRLLKLK
;
A
#
# COMPACT_ATOMS: atom_id res chain seq x y z
N MET A 1 -47.87 52.50 7.71
CA MET A 1 -47.49 51.10 7.63
C MET A 1 -48.33 50.43 6.55
N ASN A 2 -47.78 50.19 5.34
CA ASN A 2 -48.53 49.61 4.26
C ASN A 2 -48.73 48.11 4.50
N ALA A 3 -49.99 47.67 4.62
CA ALA A 3 -50.35 46.28 4.70
C ALA A 3 -49.98 45.54 3.41
N LEU A 4 -49.29 44.42 3.51
CA LEU A 4 -48.89 43.59 2.36
C LEU A 4 -50.14 43.03 1.67
N THR A 5 -50.17 43.08 0.34
CA THR A 5 -51.23 42.44 -0.44
C THR A 5 -51.19 40.93 -0.34
N PRO A 6 -52.34 40.22 -0.53
CA PRO A 6 -52.38 38.75 -0.48
C PRO A 6 -51.39 38.08 -1.39
N GLU A 7 -51.13 38.59 -2.57
CA GLU A 7 -50.12 38.08 -3.53
C GLU A 7 -48.69 38.21 -2.98
N GLN A 8 -48.36 39.34 -2.38
CA GLN A 8 -47.04 39.57 -1.77
C GLN A 8 -46.80 38.65 -0.58
N LEU A 9 -47.84 38.27 0.15
CA LEU A 9 -47.73 37.29 1.24
C LEU A 9 -47.46 35.87 0.72
N VAL A 10 -48.05 35.49 -0.42
CA VAL A 10 -47.80 34.17 -1.04
C VAL A 10 -46.38 34.10 -1.61
N ILE A 11 -45.90 35.12 -2.30
CA ILE A 11 -44.55 35.21 -2.84
C ILE A 11 -43.53 35.16 -1.69
N ARG A 12 -43.74 35.90 -0.60
CA ARG A 12 -42.89 35.93 0.55
C ARG A 12 -42.82 34.54 1.28
N LYS A 13 -43.96 33.83 1.40
CA LYS A 13 -44.00 32.49 1.94
C LYS A 13 -43.25 31.48 1.06
N ARG A 14 -43.38 31.59 -0.27
CA ARG A 14 -42.68 30.76 -1.24
C ARG A 14 -41.17 31.00 -1.19
N GLY A 15 -40.74 32.26 -1.19
CA GLY A 15 -39.34 32.68 -1.07
C GLY A 15 -38.69 32.18 0.23
N ARG A 16 -39.42 32.27 1.36
CA ARG A 16 -38.94 31.75 2.66
C ARG A 16 -38.76 30.25 2.66
N ARG A 17 -39.66 29.50 2.02
CA ARG A 17 -39.54 28.02 1.90
C ARG A 17 -38.34 27.64 1.05
N VAL A 18 -38.12 28.33 -0.09
CA VAL A 18 -36.94 28.10 -0.95
C VAL A 18 -35.65 28.40 -0.20
N LEU A 19 -35.62 29.53 0.51
CA LEU A 19 -34.45 29.89 1.34
C LEU A 19 -34.14 28.83 2.41
N LEU A 20 -35.18 28.35 3.11
CA LEU A 20 -35.04 27.29 4.12
C LEU A 20 -34.57 25.98 3.52
N LEU A 21 -35.04 25.63 2.31
CA LEU A 21 -34.58 24.43 1.60
C LEU A 21 -33.11 24.53 1.20
N ILE A 22 -32.66 25.67 0.68
CA ILE A 22 -31.26 25.92 0.34
C ILE A 22 -30.38 25.84 1.60
N PHE A 23 -30.84 26.47 2.68
CA PHE A 23 -30.14 26.45 3.97
C PHE A 23 -30.05 25.02 4.52
N ALA A 24 -31.15 24.27 4.52
CA ALA A 24 -31.19 22.89 4.98
C ALA A 24 -30.28 21.96 4.14
N MET A 25 -30.24 22.19 2.81
CA MET A 25 -29.39 21.41 1.90
C MET A 25 -27.91 21.67 2.16
N PHE A 26 -27.53 22.95 2.39
CA PHE A 26 -26.14 23.31 2.66
C PHE A 26 -25.69 22.86 4.05
N PHE A 27 -26.42 23.27 5.10
CA PHE A 27 -26.05 22.91 6.48
C PHE A 27 -26.31 21.44 6.80
N GLY A 28 -27.30 20.83 6.17
CA GLY A 28 -27.58 19.40 6.31
C GLY A 28 -26.46 18.53 5.78
N SER A 29 -25.91 18.87 4.61
CA SER A 29 -24.76 18.13 4.05
C SER A 29 -23.52 18.30 4.91
N MET A 30 -23.27 19.50 5.44
CA MET A 30 -22.15 19.76 6.35
C MET A 30 -22.29 19.02 7.69
N ALA A 31 -23.51 19.02 8.26
CA ALA A 31 -23.79 18.28 9.48
C ALA A 31 -23.64 16.76 9.27
N LEU A 32 -24.14 16.23 8.15
CA LEU A 32 -24.01 14.83 7.80
C LEU A 32 -22.54 14.43 7.65
N ALA A 33 -21.74 15.25 6.94
CA ALA A 33 -20.29 15.03 6.80
C ALA A 33 -19.59 15.04 8.17
N GLY A 34 -19.97 15.96 9.05
CA GLY A 34 -19.47 16.02 10.43
C GLY A 34 -19.82 14.75 11.22
N ILE A 35 -21.08 14.32 11.18
CA ILE A 35 -21.53 13.11 11.88
C ILE A 35 -20.76 11.88 11.35
N LEU A 36 -20.62 11.71 10.04
CA LEU A 36 -19.86 10.62 9.46
C LEU A 36 -18.39 10.67 9.85
N ARG A 37 -17.79 11.85 9.89
CA ARG A 37 -16.38 12.02 10.30
C ARG A 37 -16.13 11.65 11.76
N PHE A 38 -17.04 12.07 12.66
CA PHE A 38 -16.91 11.81 14.10
C PHE A 38 -17.45 10.44 14.55
N SER A 39 -18.32 9.80 13.75
CA SER A 39 -18.80 8.44 14.04
C SER A 39 -17.74 7.36 13.78
N GLY A 40 -16.56 7.72 13.25
CA GLY A 40 -15.52 6.76 12.88
C GLY A 40 -15.87 5.91 11.64
N TRP A 41 -16.99 6.20 10.98
CA TRP A 41 -17.36 5.51 9.75
C TRP A 41 -16.44 5.95 8.61
N MET A 42 -15.41 5.15 8.36
CA MET A 42 -14.56 5.29 7.18
C MET A 42 -14.99 4.24 6.16
N PRO A 43 -15.46 4.62 4.97
CA PRO A 43 -15.65 3.66 3.90
C PRO A 43 -14.30 3.04 3.58
N GLN A 44 -14.15 1.76 3.92
CA GLN A 44 -12.97 0.95 3.59
C GLN A 44 -12.96 0.71 2.08
N VAL A 45 -12.64 1.74 1.30
CA VAL A 45 -12.38 1.58 -0.13
C VAL A 45 -10.95 1.06 -0.27
N ASN A 46 -10.72 -0.20 0.11
CA ASN A 46 -9.47 -0.88 -0.15
C ASN A 46 -9.31 -1.03 -1.67
N ARG A 47 -8.66 -0.05 -2.29
CA ARG A 47 -8.29 -0.10 -3.71
C ARG A 47 -7.01 -0.91 -3.95
N ASN A 48 -6.45 -1.47 -2.89
CA ASN A 48 -5.23 -2.26 -2.93
C ASN A 48 -5.58 -3.75 -3.10
N HIS A 49 -4.80 -4.44 -3.91
CA HIS A 49 -4.88 -5.89 -4.05
C HIS A 49 -4.17 -6.60 -2.90
N GLY A 50 -3.11 -5.95 -2.35
CA GLY A 50 -2.44 -6.38 -1.13
C GLY A 50 -3.17 -5.93 0.13
N GLN A 51 -2.95 -6.66 1.22
CA GLN A 51 -3.42 -6.28 2.56
C GLN A 51 -2.59 -5.09 3.05
N LEU A 52 -3.26 -3.97 3.31
CA LEU A 52 -2.64 -2.77 3.88
C LEU A 52 -2.42 -2.96 5.39
N PHE A 53 -1.25 -2.52 5.89
CA PHE A 53 -0.98 -2.44 7.33
C PHE A 53 -1.30 -1.05 7.87
N GLU A 54 -2.19 -1.00 8.85
CA GLU A 54 -2.52 0.23 9.59
C GLU A 54 -2.49 -0.05 11.10
N PRO A 55 -1.47 0.42 11.83
CA PRO A 55 -0.32 1.21 11.36
C PRO A 55 0.69 0.39 10.54
N ALA A 56 1.45 1.06 9.67
CA ALA A 56 2.54 0.44 8.93
C ALA A 56 3.63 -0.05 9.89
N LEU A 57 4.24 -1.20 9.56
CA LEU A 57 5.26 -1.81 10.40
C LEU A 57 6.63 -1.15 10.18
N ASP A 58 7.25 -0.64 11.23
CA ASP A 58 8.53 0.05 11.18
C ASP A 58 9.72 -0.92 11.21
N LEU A 59 10.52 -0.94 10.14
CA LEU A 59 11.76 -1.72 10.03
C LEU A 59 13.03 -0.86 10.01
N ARG A 60 12.95 0.43 10.23
CA ARG A 60 14.09 1.35 10.17
C ARG A 60 15.19 1.04 11.14
N GLN A 61 14.88 0.40 12.25
CA GLN A 61 15.84 0.00 13.27
C GLN A 61 16.55 -1.33 12.94
N GLU A 62 16.12 -2.04 11.89
CA GLU A 62 16.74 -3.31 11.50
C GLU A 62 18.02 -3.05 10.72
N GLN A 63 19.11 -3.61 11.24
CA GLN A 63 20.40 -3.59 10.57
C GLN A 63 20.47 -4.71 9.53
N LEU A 64 20.20 -4.39 8.29
CA LEU A 64 20.26 -5.35 7.21
C LEU A 64 21.66 -5.42 6.61
N ARG A 65 22.06 -6.63 6.18
CA ARG A 65 23.33 -6.86 5.48
C ARG A 65 23.08 -7.57 4.17
N LEU A 66 23.78 -7.13 3.14
CA LEU A 66 23.83 -7.84 1.86
C LEU A 66 24.59 -9.17 2.00
N ALA A 67 24.46 -10.04 1.01
CA ALA A 67 25.13 -11.33 1.00
C ALA A 67 26.67 -11.22 1.08
N ASP A 68 27.25 -10.13 0.56
CA ASP A 68 28.67 -9.83 0.64
C ASP A 68 29.13 -9.27 2.00
N GLY A 69 28.19 -9.11 2.94
CA GLY A 69 28.46 -8.58 4.29
C GLY A 69 28.39 -7.07 4.41
N SER A 70 28.26 -6.33 3.33
CA SER A 70 28.08 -4.88 3.37
C SER A 70 26.73 -4.49 3.99
N ALA A 71 26.65 -3.31 4.58
CA ALA A 71 25.41 -2.82 5.17
C ALA A 71 24.42 -2.46 4.05
N TYR A 72 23.15 -2.89 4.21
CA TYR A 72 22.04 -2.38 3.41
C TYR A 72 21.37 -1.26 4.17
N GLU A 73 21.47 -0.04 3.66
CA GLU A 73 20.92 1.14 4.31
C GLU A 73 19.59 1.57 3.71
N TRP A 74 18.67 1.97 4.57
CA TRP A 74 17.45 2.64 4.16
C TRP A 74 17.80 4.04 3.65
N ASN A 75 17.71 4.26 2.34
CA ASN A 75 17.95 5.57 1.74
C ASN A 75 16.64 6.17 1.22
N PRO A 76 15.92 6.99 2.02
CA PRO A 76 14.68 7.61 1.60
C PRO A 76 14.85 8.55 0.40
N ALA A 77 16.02 9.18 0.25
CA ALA A 77 16.30 10.09 -0.85
C ALA A 77 16.37 9.38 -2.21
N ALA A 78 16.75 8.11 -2.24
CA ALA A 78 16.75 7.28 -3.44
C ALA A 78 15.35 6.90 -3.90
N ARG A 79 14.33 7.01 -3.01
CA ARG A 79 12.91 6.72 -3.29
C ARG A 79 12.65 5.32 -3.84
N HIS A 80 13.46 4.34 -3.46
CA HIS A 80 13.27 2.95 -3.88
C HIS A 80 12.15 2.31 -3.06
N TRP A 81 11.18 1.74 -3.76
CA TRP A 81 10.21 0.80 -3.21
C TRP A 81 10.81 -0.60 -3.22
N ARG A 82 10.49 -1.40 -2.23
CA ARG A 82 11.10 -2.71 -2.07
C ARG A 82 10.04 -3.80 -2.00
N ILE A 83 10.22 -4.82 -2.82
CA ILE A 83 9.45 -6.06 -2.75
C ILE A 83 10.28 -7.04 -1.94
N VAL A 84 9.79 -7.52 -0.80
CA VAL A 84 10.54 -8.36 0.12
C VAL A 84 9.97 -9.77 0.18
N LEU A 85 10.88 -10.74 0.08
CA LEU A 85 10.61 -12.16 0.29
C LEU A 85 11.48 -12.67 1.42
N ALA A 86 10.86 -13.44 2.32
CA ALA A 86 11.54 -14.12 3.42
C ALA A 86 11.16 -15.61 3.41
N PRO A 87 11.55 -16.37 2.36
CA PRO A 87 11.15 -17.76 2.23
C PRO A 87 11.78 -18.66 3.30
N ALA A 88 11.19 -19.84 3.48
CA ALA A 88 11.83 -20.91 4.21
C ALA A 88 12.99 -21.51 3.37
N ALA A 89 13.91 -22.22 4.01
CA ALA A 89 15.12 -22.75 3.36
C ALA A 89 14.81 -23.80 2.27
N ASP A 90 13.69 -24.48 2.39
CA ASP A 90 13.26 -25.61 1.52
C ASP A 90 12.25 -25.20 0.45
N CYS A 91 12.21 -23.95 0.07
CA CYS A 91 11.20 -23.41 -0.84
C CYS A 91 11.42 -23.69 -2.34
N ALA A 92 12.42 -24.50 -2.74
CA ALA A 92 13.03 -24.48 -4.07
C ALA A 92 12.08 -24.30 -5.28
N PRO A 93 11.06 -25.14 -5.59
CA PRO A 93 10.26 -24.92 -6.82
C PRO A 93 9.37 -23.66 -6.71
N ALA A 94 8.78 -23.41 -5.55
CA ALA A 94 7.91 -22.25 -5.34
C ALA A 94 8.71 -20.93 -5.43
N CYS A 95 9.91 -20.90 -4.87
CA CYS A 95 10.81 -19.77 -4.92
C CYS A 95 11.25 -19.40 -6.33
N VAL A 96 11.56 -20.39 -7.15
CA VAL A 96 11.94 -20.18 -8.55
C VAL A 96 10.78 -19.56 -9.35
N THR A 97 9.59 -20.15 -9.21
CA THR A 97 8.38 -19.62 -9.88
C THR A 97 8.10 -18.19 -9.44
N LEU A 98 8.15 -17.92 -8.13
CA LEU A 98 7.89 -16.58 -7.60
C LEU A 98 8.94 -15.57 -8.07
N SER A 99 10.23 -15.95 -8.11
CA SER A 99 11.29 -15.06 -8.61
C SER A 99 11.08 -14.67 -10.08
N GLN A 100 10.64 -15.61 -10.93
CA GLN A 100 10.30 -15.35 -12.34
C GLN A 100 9.11 -14.38 -12.46
N GLN A 101 8.09 -14.57 -11.64
CA GLN A 101 6.93 -13.66 -11.61
C GLN A 101 7.33 -12.26 -11.21
N LEU A 102 8.15 -12.10 -10.16
CA LEU A 102 8.61 -10.81 -9.68
C LEU A 102 9.56 -10.11 -10.65
N ASP A 103 10.45 -10.83 -11.32
CA ASP A 103 11.28 -10.29 -12.40
C ASP A 103 10.41 -9.77 -13.55
N THR A 104 9.38 -10.52 -13.93
CA THR A 104 8.40 -10.09 -14.94
C THR A 104 7.68 -8.82 -14.51
N VAL A 105 7.19 -8.76 -13.26
CA VAL A 105 6.53 -7.56 -12.71
C VAL A 105 7.49 -6.37 -12.73
N TRP A 106 8.74 -6.57 -12.31
CA TRP A 106 9.75 -5.52 -12.29
C TRP A 106 10.01 -4.95 -13.70
N ARG A 107 10.21 -5.82 -14.70
CA ARG A 107 10.40 -5.38 -16.10
C ARG A 107 9.22 -4.57 -16.63
N LEU A 108 8.02 -4.89 -16.21
CA LEU A 108 6.79 -4.19 -16.63
C LEU A 108 6.64 -2.80 -16.02
N PHE A 109 7.48 -2.36 -15.08
CA PHE A 109 7.54 -0.96 -14.63
C PHE A 109 8.25 -0.05 -15.64
N GLY A 110 8.99 -0.59 -16.62
CA GLY A 110 9.66 0.17 -17.68
C GLY A 110 10.65 1.19 -17.10
N HIS A 111 10.48 2.45 -17.42
CA HIS A 111 11.37 3.53 -16.93
C HIS A 111 11.32 3.77 -15.40
N ASN A 112 10.33 3.22 -14.70
CA ASN A 112 10.26 3.27 -13.24
C ASN A 112 10.85 2.02 -12.57
N ALA A 113 11.37 1.06 -13.35
CA ALA A 113 11.90 -0.19 -12.81
C ALA A 113 13.06 0.06 -11.82
N ASP A 114 13.93 1.02 -12.11
CA ASP A 114 15.07 1.37 -11.27
C ASP A 114 14.66 1.93 -9.88
N ASN A 115 13.39 2.31 -9.70
CA ASN A 115 12.86 2.74 -8.42
C ASN A 115 12.27 1.58 -7.59
N VAL A 116 12.43 0.33 -8.04
CA VAL A 116 11.93 -0.87 -7.36
C VAL A 116 13.06 -1.87 -7.20
N GLU A 117 13.32 -2.26 -5.97
CA GLU A 117 14.25 -3.35 -5.61
C GLU A 117 13.49 -4.58 -5.15
N ILE A 118 14.08 -5.76 -5.37
CA ILE A 118 13.58 -7.04 -4.85
C ILE A 118 14.57 -7.49 -3.79
N LEU A 119 14.16 -7.54 -2.53
CA LEU A 119 14.98 -7.97 -1.41
C LEU A 119 14.67 -9.43 -1.08
N TRP A 120 15.66 -10.26 -1.19
CA TRP A 120 15.60 -11.68 -0.84
C TRP A 120 16.27 -11.92 0.49
N LEU A 121 15.54 -12.37 1.49
CA LEU A 121 16.09 -12.66 2.81
C LEU A 121 16.56 -14.13 2.90
N GLY A 122 17.84 -14.33 3.09
CA GLY A 122 18.49 -15.65 3.12
C GLY A 122 19.09 -16.05 1.77
N THR A 123 19.51 -17.31 1.67
CA THR A 123 20.16 -17.84 0.46
C THR A 123 19.11 -18.26 -0.58
N PRO A 124 19.08 -17.63 -1.76
CA PRO A 124 18.19 -18.09 -2.82
C PRO A 124 18.68 -19.42 -3.42
N PRO A 125 17.76 -20.28 -3.91
CA PRO A 125 18.12 -21.43 -4.73
C PRO A 125 18.89 -21.01 -5.99
N GLU A 126 19.78 -21.86 -6.50
CA GLU A 126 20.61 -21.57 -7.68
C GLU A 126 19.81 -21.20 -8.93
N GLN A 127 18.60 -21.74 -9.07
CA GLN A 127 17.72 -21.51 -10.21
C GLN A 127 16.92 -20.19 -10.12
N VAL A 128 17.07 -19.42 -9.04
CA VAL A 128 16.42 -18.11 -8.92
C VAL A 128 16.95 -17.17 -9.99
N VAL A 129 16.05 -16.41 -10.63
CA VAL A 129 16.41 -15.52 -11.72
C VAL A 129 17.34 -14.41 -11.21
N ALA A 130 18.52 -14.32 -11.79
CA ALA A 130 19.41 -13.19 -11.58
C ALA A 130 18.79 -11.96 -12.26
N SER A 131 18.37 -10.99 -11.45
CA SER A 131 17.77 -9.72 -11.90
C SER A 131 18.59 -8.56 -11.36
N PRO A 132 18.76 -7.47 -12.14
CA PRO A 132 19.41 -6.24 -11.63
C PRO A 132 18.72 -5.69 -10.37
N ALA A 133 17.41 -5.93 -10.23
CA ALA A 133 16.64 -5.50 -9.06
C ALA A 133 16.89 -6.37 -7.83
N LEU A 134 17.38 -7.61 -8.00
CA LEU A 134 17.51 -8.56 -6.90
C LEU A 134 18.71 -8.21 -6.01
N LYS A 135 18.42 -7.95 -4.76
CA LYS A 135 19.39 -7.78 -3.68
C LYS A 135 19.22 -8.92 -2.68
N VAL A 136 20.24 -9.72 -2.50
CA VAL A 136 20.25 -10.81 -1.53
C VAL A 136 20.72 -10.28 -0.18
N LEU A 137 19.87 -10.42 0.83
CA LEU A 137 20.19 -10.08 2.21
C LEU A 137 20.59 -11.34 2.98
N GLN A 138 21.48 -11.19 3.93
CA GLN A 138 21.80 -12.25 4.88
C GLN A 138 20.53 -12.63 5.66
N ALA A 139 20.44 -13.89 6.06
CA ALA A 139 19.34 -14.35 6.91
C ALA A 139 19.30 -13.55 8.22
N SER A 140 18.12 -12.98 8.51
CA SER A 140 17.86 -12.23 9.74
C SER A 140 16.62 -12.79 10.43
N PRO A 141 16.77 -13.64 11.44
CA PRO A 141 15.63 -14.14 12.21
C PRO A 141 14.81 -13.02 12.85
N ALA A 142 15.48 -11.93 13.27
CA ALA A 142 14.82 -10.77 13.86
C ALA A 142 13.91 -10.06 12.86
N LEU A 143 14.39 -9.82 11.65
CA LEU A 143 13.56 -9.25 10.58
C LEU A 143 12.41 -10.20 10.21
N ARG A 144 12.73 -11.50 10.04
CA ARG A 144 11.71 -12.50 9.68
C ARG A 144 10.57 -12.54 10.71
N ALA A 145 10.89 -12.52 12.00
CA ALA A 145 9.90 -12.57 13.08
C ALA A 145 8.98 -11.33 13.12
N LYS A 146 9.43 -10.21 12.56
CA LYS A 146 8.62 -8.99 12.46
C LYS A 146 7.63 -9.00 11.28
N LEU A 147 7.85 -9.86 10.29
CA LEU A 147 6.99 -9.90 9.10
C LEU A 147 5.72 -10.72 9.39
N PRO A 148 4.52 -10.10 9.41
CA PRO A 148 3.29 -10.78 9.78
C PRO A 148 2.93 -11.89 8.81
N GLY A 149 2.67 -13.09 9.34
CA GLY A 149 2.31 -14.26 8.54
C GLY A 149 3.41 -14.71 7.57
N VAL A 150 4.69 -14.55 7.95
CA VAL A 150 5.83 -14.97 7.14
C VAL A 150 5.89 -16.49 6.97
N ASP A 151 5.43 -17.24 7.96
CA ASP A 151 5.33 -18.71 7.96
C ASP A 151 3.90 -19.14 7.55
N ASP A 152 3.38 -18.56 6.47
CA ASP A 152 2.06 -18.90 5.93
C ASP A 152 2.09 -20.33 5.35
N PRO A 153 1.24 -21.24 5.82
CA PRO A 153 1.26 -22.63 5.36
C PRO A 153 0.87 -22.80 3.87
N ALA A 154 0.24 -21.78 3.29
CA ALA A 154 -0.13 -21.77 1.88
C ALA A 154 1.05 -21.42 0.95
N GLY A 155 2.20 -20.98 1.49
CA GLY A 155 3.40 -20.67 0.71
C GLY A 155 4.11 -19.39 1.14
N ILE A 156 4.71 -18.70 0.16
CA ILE A 156 5.59 -17.55 0.41
C ILE A 156 4.81 -16.25 0.26
N PRO A 157 4.59 -15.49 1.33
CA PRO A 157 4.03 -14.15 1.23
C PRO A 157 5.05 -13.15 0.69
N VAL A 158 4.56 -12.10 0.06
CA VAL A 158 5.37 -11.00 -0.45
C VAL A 158 4.98 -9.71 0.28
N TYR A 159 5.98 -8.91 0.64
CA TYR A 159 5.77 -7.65 1.33
C TYR A 159 6.24 -6.49 0.47
N VAL A 160 5.58 -5.35 0.61
CA VAL A 160 6.03 -4.10 0.00
C VAL A 160 6.45 -3.14 1.10
N ILE A 161 7.68 -2.66 0.98
CA ILE A 161 8.27 -1.68 1.90
C ILE A 161 8.43 -0.35 1.16
N ASP A 162 8.07 0.73 1.83
CA ASP A 162 8.20 2.07 1.32
C ASP A 162 9.66 2.57 1.32
N PRO A 163 9.96 3.72 0.68
CA PRO A 163 11.31 4.28 0.68
C PRO A 163 11.89 4.57 2.07
N ASN A 164 11.03 4.79 3.06
CA ASN A 164 11.45 5.11 4.43
C ASN A 164 11.75 3.87 5.29
N GLY A 165 11.38 2.66 4.84
CA GLY A 165 11.59 1.42 5.62
C GLY A 165 10.37 0.93 6.38
N PHE A 166 9.16 1.33 5.97
CA PHE A 166 7.90 0.83 6.53
C PHE A 166 7.29 -0.23 5.63
N VAL A 167 6.89 -1.37 6.22
CA VAL A 167 6.07 -2.37 5.52
C VAL A 167 4.66 -1.84 5.42
N VAL A 168 4.20 -1.63 4.19
CA VAL A 168 2.89 -1.04 3.90
C VAL A 168 1.88 -2.04 3.37
N LEU A 169 2.32 -3.04 2.60
CA LEU A 169 1.45 -4.05 2.00
C LEU A 169 1.99 -5.46 2.22
N ARG A 170 1.09 -6.43 2.37
CA ARG A 170 1.34 -7.86 2.33
C ARG A 170 0.48 -8.50 1.25
N TYR A 171 1.08 -9.36 0.48
CA TYR A 171 0.40 -10.23 -0.47
C TYR A 171 0.48 -11.66 0.05
N ALA A 172 -0.69 -12.29 0.22
CA ALA A 172 -0.76 -13.69 0.63
C ALA A 172 -0.19 -14.61 -0.46
N PRO A 173 0.28 -15.82 -0.12
CA PRO A 173 0.72 -16.79 -1.11
C PRO A 173 -0.32 -17.00 -2.20
N GLY A 174 0.13 -17.17 -3.45
CA GLY A 174 -0.77 -17.32 -4.60
C GLY A 174 -1.46 -16.04 -5.08
N PHE A 175 -0.98 -14.86 -4.64
CA PHE A 175 -1.50 -13.57 -5.11
C PHE A 175 -1.36 -13.38 -6.63
N ASP A 176 -2.18 -12.50 -7.19
CA ASP A 176 -2.05 -12.08 -8.59
C ASP A 176 -0.89 -11.08 -8.77
N PRO A 177 0.17 -11.44 -9.55
CA PRO A 177 1.25 -10.51 -9.85
C PRO A 177 0.81 -9.21 -10.54
N GLY A 178 -0.32 -9.24 -11.28
CA GLY A 178 -0.93 -8.07 -11.88
C GLY A 178 -1.47 -7.08 -10.83
N GLY A 179 -2.00 -7.61 -9.73
CA GLY A 179 -2.42 -6.81 -8.57
C GLY A 179 -1.23 -6.10 -7.92
N LEU A 180 -0.13 -6.83 -7.64
CA LEU A 180 1.10 -6.25 -7.11
C LEU A 180 1.64 -5.14 -8.02
N ARG A 181 1.71 -5.39 -9.33
CA ARG A 181 2.12 -4.38 -10.31
C ARG A 181 1.24 -3.13 -10.26
N THR A 182 -0.07 -3.32 -10.19
CA THR A 182 -1.04 -2.22 -10.17
C THR A 182 -0.85 -1.35 -8.95
N ASP A 183 -0.72 -1.95 -7.77
CA ASP A 183 -0.55 -1.23 -6.51
C ASP A 183 0.79 -0.49 -6.48
N LEU A 184 1.91 -1.14 -6.82
CA LEU A 184 3.22 -0.50 -6.91
C LEU A 184 3.26 0.61 -7.96
N SER A 185 2.60 0.45 -9.12
CA SER A 185 2.51 1.51 -10.13
C SER A 185 1.79 2.76 -9.62
N ARG A 186 0.86 2.63 -8.67
CA ARG A 186 0.21 3.77 -8.00
C ARG A 186 1.16 4.40 -6.98
N LEU A 187 1.83 3.58 -6.18
CA LEU A 187 2.78 4.03 -5.15
C LEU A 187 3.97 4.79 -5.76
N LEU A 188 4.50 4.32 -6.88
CA LEU A 188 5.58 4.98 -7.63
C LEU A 188 5.21 6.37 -8.17
N LYS A 189 3.91 6.70 -8.26
CA LYS A 189 3.43 8.04 -8.65
C LYS A 189 3.35 9.01 -7.48
N LEU A 190 3.40 8.52 -6.25
CA LEU A 190 3.43 9.36 -5.05
C LEU A 190 4.85 9.91 -4.88
N LYS A 191 5.07 11.11 -5.42
CA LYS A 191 6.36 11.80 -5.37
C LYS A 191 6.40 12.81 -4.23
#